data_0ac44ec0535e706df54660a73d1871a0
#
_entry.id   0ac44ec0535e706df54660a73d1871a0
#
_cell.length_a   1.000
_cell.length_b   1.000
_cell.length_c   1.000
_cell.angle_alpha   90.00
_cell.angle_beta   90.00
_cell.angle_gamma   90.00
#
_symmetry.space_group_name_H-M   'P 1'
#
loop_
_entity.id
_entity.type
_entity.pdbx_description
1 polymer ?
#
loop_
_entity_poly.entity_id
_entity_poly.type
_entity_poly.pdbx_seq_one_letter_code
_entity_poly.pdbx_strand_id
1 'polypeptide(L)'
;MNKKNYISLAKKSADIQINELKKIRKVFNNSFIEAVDLIMSCKGKVIFSGVGKNSFICKKAAATFSSVGIPSFFVDPTGVSHGDAGQIEKKDILIIISNSGNTAELNNLLRFANRFRIKIIGIASNKKSILINSSDVKIHYPKLKESDPNNLVPTTSTSFVM
;
A
#
# COMPACT_ATOMS: atom_id res chain seq x y z
N MET A 1 -17.58 29.77 14.74
CA MET A 1 -17.89 29.19 13.43
C MET A 1 -19.34 28.79 13.38
N ASN A 2 -20.10 29.15 12.33
CA ASN A 2 -21.54 28.87 12.22
C ASN A 2 -21.76 27.35 11.93
N LYS A 3 -22.71 26.70 12.60
CA LYS A 3 -23.07 25.26 12.42
C LYS A 3 -23.33 24.87 10.95
N LYS A 4 -23.88 25.78 10.14
CA LYS A 4 -24.08 25.58 8.69
C LYS A 4 -22.76 25.39 7.92
N ASN A 5 -21.64 25.91 8.43
CA ASN A 5 -20.34 25.78 7.79
C ASN A 5 -19.75 24.37 7.91
N TYR A 6 -19.99 23.66 9.03
CA TYR A 6 -19.49 22.29 9.21
C TYR A 6 -20.11 21.31 8.21
N ILE A 7 -21.42 21.43 7.95
CA ILE A 7 -22.11 20.55 6.97
C ILE A 7 -21.54 20.81 5.56
N SER A 8 -21.35 22.08 5.19
CA SER A 8 -20.77 22.45 3.88
C SER A 8 -19.34 21.90 3.73
N LEU A 9 -18.51 22.04 4.77
CA LEU A 9 -17.14 21.53 4.77
C LEU A 9 -17.11 19.99 4.68
N ALA A 10 -17.98 19.30 5.42
CA ALA A 10 -18.10 17.85 5.36
C ALA A 10 -18.49 17.36 3.96
N LYS A 11 -19.51 17.97 3.36
CA LYS A 11 -19.91 17.67 1.97
C LYS A 11 -18.77 17.90 0.98
N LYS A 12 -18.09 19.03 1.08
CA LYS A 12 -16.93 19.35 0.22
C LYS A 12 -15.81 18.32 0.37
N SER A 13 -15.53 17.87 1.61
CA SER A 13 -14.53 16.82 1.86
C SER A 13 -14.95 15.49 1.23
N ALA A 14 -16.22 15.10 1.35
CA ALA A 14 -16.76 13.91 0.72
C ALA A 14 -16.68 13.98 -0.81
N ASP A 15 -17.06 15.11 -1.41
CA ASP A 15 -17.00 15.32 -2.86
C ASP A 15 -15.57 15.20 -3.41
N ILE A 16 -14.58 15.75 -2.69
CA ILE A 16 -13.17 15.61 -3.06
C ILE A 16 -12.78 14.11 -3.06
N GLN A 17 -13.09 13.36 -2.00
CA GLN A 17 -12.76 11.94 -1.92
C GLN A 17 -13.44 11.14 -3.02
N ILE A 18 -14.73 11.35 -3.26
CA ILE A 18 -15.49 10.67 -4.33
C ILE A 18 -14.85 10.90 -5.70
N ASN A 19 -14.49 12.16 -6.00
CA ASN A 19 -13.90 12.49 -7.29
C ASN A 19 -12.49 11.91 -7.47
N GLU A 20 -11.69 11.88 -6.42
CA GLU A 20 -10.36 11.26 -6.45
C GLU A 20 -10.46 9.72 -6.57
N LEU A 21 -11.39 9.08 -5.84
CA LEU A 21 -11.61 7.63 -5.91
C LEU A 21 -12.02 7.15 -7.32
N LYS A 22 -12.69 7.97 -8.13
CA LYS A 22 -12.97 7.63 -9.54
C LYS A 22 -11.71 7.33 -10.36
N LYS A 23 -10.55 7.85 -9.94
CA LYS A 23 -9.26 7.62 -10.61
C LYS A 23 -8.75 6.19 -10.44
N ILE A 24 -9.31 5.39 -9.51
CA ILE A 24 -8.88 4.00 -9.24
C ILE A 24 -8.96 3.12 -10.50
N ARG A 25 -9.91 3.41 -11.40
CA ARG A 25 -10.06 2.69 -12.68
C ARG A 25 -8.78 2.67 -13.51
N LYS A 26 -7.91 3.68 -13.37
CA LYS A 26 -6.63 3.79 -14.09
C LYS A 26 -5.56 2.85 -13.55
N VAL A 27 -5.77 2.27 -12.36
CA VAL A 27 -4.85 1.31 -11.73
C VAL A 27 -5.07 -0.10 -12.29
N PHE A 28 -6.28 -0.38 -12.80
CA PHE A 28 -6.64 -1.68 -13.39
C PHE A 28 -6.09 -1.77 -14.83
N ASN A 29 -4.84 -2.18 -14.95
CA ASN A 29 -4.08 -2.34 -16.18
C ASN A 29 -3.27 -3.65 -16.11
N ASN A 30 -2.33 -3.86 -17.02
CA ASN A 30 -1.51 -5.09 -17.07
C ASN A 30 -0.77 -5.37 -15.76
N SER A 31 -0.25 -4.33 -15.08
CA SER A 31 0.43 -4.54 -13.79
C SER A 31 -0.53 -5.06 -12.70
N PHE A 32 -1.82 -4.72 -12.78
CA PHE A 32 -2.83 -5.30 -11.89
C PHE A 32 -3.03 -6.79 -12.19
N ILE A 33 -3.08 -7.19 -13.47
CA ILE A 33 -3.15 -8.61 -13.86
C ILE A 33 -1.92 -9.36 -13.37
N GLU A 34 -0.72 -8.83 -13.60
CA GLU A 34 0.54 -9.40 -13.11
C GLU A 34 0.55 -9.60 -11.58
N ALA A 35 -0.02 -8.63 -10.82
CA ALA A 35 -0.13 -8.74 -9.37
C ALA A 35 -1.08 -9.86 -8.96
N VAL A 36 -2.23 -9.99 -9.62
CA VAL A 36 -3.20 -11.05 -9.35
C VAL A 36 -2.58 -12.41 -9.66
N ASP A 37 -1.95 -12.56 -10.82
CA ASP A 37 -1.31 -13.82 -11.24
C ASP A 37 -0.20 -14.23 -10.27
N LEU A 38 0.61 -13.26 -9.81
CA LEU A 38 1.64 -13.50 -8.83
C LEU A 38 1.05 -13.98 -7.49
N ILE A 39 -0.01 -13.33 -7.00
CA ILE A 39 -0.70 -13.73 -5.77
C ILE A 39 -1.32 -15.13 -5.91
N MET A 40 -2.01 -15.41 -7.01
CA MET A 40 -2.66 -16.70 -7.25
C MET A 40 -1.66 -17.85 -7.39
N SER A 41 -0.45 -17.57 -7.86
CA SER A 41 0.64 -18.56 -7.98
C SER A 41 1.48 -18.71 -6.70
N CYS A 42 1.21 -17.93 -5.66
CA CYS A 42 1.97 -17.94 -4.41
C CYS A 42 1.92 -19.32 -3.73
N LYS A 43 3.10 -19.84 -3.39
CA LYS A 43 3.24 -21.12 -2.67
C LYS A 43 3.51 -20.95 -1.18
N GLY A 44 3.64 -19.71 -0.73
CA GLY A 44 3.88 -19.32 0.64
C GLY A 44 2.74 -18.45 1.17
N LYS A 45 3.13 -17.38 1.84
CA LYS A 45 2.25 -16.38 2.45
C LYS A 45 2.26 -15.10 1.64
N VAL A 46 1.16 -14.35 1.66
CA VAL A 46 1.10 -12.98 1.16
C VAL A 46 1.31 -12.03 2.34
N ILE A 47 2.47 -11.36 2.37
CA ILE A 47 2.90 -10.54 3.49
C ILE A 47 2.70 -9.08 3.12
N PHE A 48 1.98 -8.36 3.96
CA PHE A 48 1.72 -6.93 3.77
C PHE A 48 2.66 -6.10 4.63
N SER A 49 3.14 -4.98 4.09
CA SER A 49 3.98 -4.04 4.83
C SER A 49 3.74 -2.59 4.42
N GLY A 50 3.88 -1.69 5.37
CA GLY A 50 3.72 -0.25 5.18
C GLY A 50 3.92 0.51 6.49
N VAL A 51 4.18 1.80 6.41
CA VAL A 51 4.50 2.65 7.57
C VAL A 51 3.35 3.63 7.86
N GLY A 52 3.17 3.97 9.12
CA GLY A 52 2.18 4.95 9.57
C GLY A 52 0.75 4.52 9.23
N LYS A 53 -0.04 5.39 8.59
CA LYS A 53 -1.44 5.06 8.24
C LYS A 53 -1.56 3.87 7.28
N ASN A 54 -0.56 3.66 6.40
CA ASN A 54 -0.54 2.50 5.51
C ASN A 54 -0.37 1.18 6.27
N SER A 55 0.23 1.17 7.47
CA SER A 55 0.31 -0.05 8.29
C SER A 55 -1.07 -0.57 8.69
N PHE A 56 -2.01 0.31 8.99
CA PHE A 56 -3.40 -0.08 9.31
C PHE A 56 -4.12 -0.67 8.10
N ILE A 57 -3.90 -0.11 6.91
CA ILE A 57 -4.44 -0.65 5.65
C ILE A 57 -3.85 -2.03 5.39
N CYS A 58 -2.54 -2.18 5.53
CA CYS A 58 -1.83 -3.45 5.36
C CYS A 58 -2.33 -4.53 6.34
N LYS A 59 -2.53 -4.17 7.61
CA LYS A 59 -3.12 -5.08 8.62
C LYS A 59 -4.55 -5.50 8.23
N LYS A 60 -5.38 -4.55 7.78
CA LYS A 60 -6.74 -4.85 7.29
C LYS A 60 -6.69 -5.76 6.07
N ALA A 61 -5.83 -5.49 5.10
CA ALA A 61 -5.68 -6.31 3.91
C ALA A 61 -5.22 -7.74 4.26
N ALA A 62 -4.21 -7.89 5.12
CA ALA A 62 -3.74 -9.19 5.59
C ALA A 62 -4.86 -10.00 6.26
N ALA A 63 -5.63 -9.37 7.16
CA ALA A 63 -6.77 -10.01 7.81
C ALA A 63 -7.85 -10.44 6.80
N THR A 64 -8.12 -9.61 5.78
CA THR A 64 -9.10 -9.94 4.73
C THR A 64 -8.63 -11.12 3.88
N PHE A 65 -7.36 -11.15 3.46
CA PHE A 65 -6.80 -12.27 2.69
C PHE A 65 -6.86 -13.57 3.51
N SER A 66 -6.48 -13.52 4.80
CA SER A 66 -6.58 -14.68 5.69
C SER A 66 -8.02 -15.17 5.83
N SER A 67 -9.01 -14.28 5.89
CA SER A 67 -10.43 -14.65 6.03
C SER A 67 -11.00 -15.38 4.81
N VAL A 68 -10.38 -15.22 3.64
CA VAL A 68 -10.77 -15.92 2.40
C VAL A 68 -9.82 -17.08 2.06
N GLY A 69 -9.00 -17.52 3.01
CA GLY A 69 -8.16 -18.73 2.87
C GLY A 69 -6.79 -18.51 2.25
N ILE A 70 -6.35 -17.26 2.06
CA ILE A 70 -5.00 -16.93 1.60
C ILE A 70 -4.13 -16.65 2.84
N PRO A 71 -3.14 -17.50 3.18
CA PRO A 71 -2.28 -17.28 4.35
C PRO A 71 -1.57 -15.92 4.26
N SER A 72 -1.87 -15.02 5.19
CA SER A 72 -1.39 -13.64 5.11
C SER A 72 -1.19 -13.04 6.49
N PHE A 73 -0.20 -12.15 6.62
CA PHE A 73 0.01 -11.34 7.81
C PHE A 73 0.67 -10.00 7.47
N PHE A 74 0.73 -9.12 8.44
CA PHE A 74 1.43 -7.84 8.36
C PHE A 74 2.80 -7.96 9.01
N VAL A 75 3.86 -7.49 8.35
CA VAL A 75 5.17 -7.30 8.94
C VAL A 75 5.48 -5.80 9.08
N ASP A 76 5.93 -5.40 10.27
CA ASP A 76 6.39 -4.03 10.49
C ASP A 76 7.79 -3.86 9.88
N PRO A 77 7.98 -2.95 8.90
CA PRO A 77 9.29 -2.77 8.27
C PRO A 77 10.36 -2.26 9.25
N THR A 78 9.98 -1.65 10.38
CA THR A 78 10.93 -1.22 11.42
C THR A 78 11.48 -2.40 12.21
N GLY A 79 10.68 -3.44 12.43
CA GLY A 79 11.08 -4.68 13.11
C GLY A 79 11.98 -5.60 12.29
N VAL A 80 12.06 -5.38 10.96
CA VAL A 80 12.87 -6.23 10.06
C VAL A 80 14.34 -6.29 10.48
N SER A 81 14.89 -5.17 10.95
CA SER A 81 16.29 -5.11 11.45
C SER A 81 16.48 -5.75 12.83
N HIS A 82 15.39 -6.11 13.51
CA HIS A 82 15.36 -6.66 14.86
C HIS A 82 14.86 -8.11 14.90
N GLY A 83 14.85 -8.79 13.74
CA GLY A 83 14.54 -10.22 13.64
C GLY A 83 13.25 -10.57 12.94
N ASP A 84 12.32 -9.62 12.72
CA ASP A 84 11.03 -9.89 12.06
C ASP A 84 11.19 -10.39 10.62
N ALA A 85 12.33 -10.08 9.97
CA ALA A 85 12.68 -10.64 8.67
C ALA A 85 12.69 -12.18 8.65
N GLY A 86 12.97 -12.83 9.78
CA GLY A 86 12.95 -14.30 9.91
C GLY A 86 11.57 -14.93 9.68
N GLN A 87 10.49 -14.16 9.70
CA GLN A 87 9.13 -14.63 9.41
C GLN A 87 8.86 -14.77 7.90
N ILE A 88 9.76 -14.24 7.05
CA ILE A 88 9.59 -14.14 5.61
C ILE A 88 10.42 -15.21 4.91
N GLU A 89 9.78 -16.02 4.07
CA GLU A 89 10.41 -17.10 3.32
C GLU A 89 10.51 -16.77 1.83
N LYS A 90 11.43 -17.43 1.11
CA LYS A 90 11.63 -17.22 -0.34
C LYS A 90 10.38 -17.49 -1.19
N LYS A 91 9.48 -18.35 -0.73
CA LYS A 91 8.21 -18.69 -1.42
C LYS A 91 7.08 -17.69 -1.15
N ASP A 92 7.31 -16.73 -0.24
CA ASP A 92 6.34 -15.70 0.09
C ASP A 92 6.36 -14.54 -0.93
N ILE A 93 5.32 -13.72 -0.88
CA ILE A 93 5.20 -12.49 -1.67
C ILE A 93 5.02 -11.33 -0.71
N LEU A 94 5.76 -10.25 -0.95
CA LEU A 94 5.61 -8.99 -0.22
C LEU A 94 4.75 -8.02 -1.01
N ILE A 95 3.69 -7.51 -0.39
CA ILE A 95 2.91 -6.37 -0.88
C ILE A 95 3.24 -5.17 0.00
N ILE A 96 3.91 -4.18 -0.58
CA ILE A 96 4.40 -3.02 0.14
C ILE A 96 3.67 -1.77 -0.33
N ILE A 97 3.06 -1.03 0.60
CA ILE A 97 2.28 0.18 0.32
C ILE A 97 2.99 1.40 0.90
N SER A 98 3.31 2.37 0.04
CA SER A 98 3.84 3.66 0.45
C SER A 98 3.44 4.76 -0.54
N ASN A 99 2.76 5.80 -0.07
CA ASN A 99 2.32 6.89 -0.96
C ASN A 99 3.51 7.52 -1.71
N SER A 100 4.56 7.94 -1.00
CA SER A 100 5.77 8.48 -1.63
C SER A 100 6.65 7.41 -2.30
N GLY A 101 6.59 6.17 -1.80
CA GLY A 101 7.47 5.08 -2.17
C GLY A 101 8.94 5.26 -1.75
N ASN A 102 9.24 6.33 -0.97
CA ASN A 102 10.60 6.69 -0.51
C ASN A 102 10.71 6.71 1.03
N THR A 103 9.83 5.99 1.70
CA THR A 103 9.82 5.87 3.16
C THR A 103 11.08 5.13 3.62
N ALA A 104 11.90 5.78 4.44
CA ALA A 104 13.23 5.27 4.81
C ALA A 104 13.18 3.91 5.53
N GLU A 105 12.16 3.70 6.34
CA GLU A 105 11.94 2.47 7.11
C GLU A 105 11.73 1.23 6.22
N LEU A 106 11.32 1.42 4.96
CA LEU A 106 11.16 0.32 4.00
C LEU A 106 12.49 -0.20 3.44
N ASN A 107 13.58 0.58 3.54
CA ASN A 107 14.84 0.26 2.87
C ASN A 107 15.42 -1.09 3.30
N ASN A 108 15.36 -1.42 4.59
CA ASN A 108 15.90 -2.68 5.09
C ASN A 108 15.06 -3.87 4.60
N LEU A 109 13.73 -3.73 4.59
CA LEU A 109 12.82 -4.75 4.05
C LEU A 109 13.05 -4.96 2.55
N LEU A 110 13.20 -3.88 1.77
CA LEU A 110 13.47 -3.95 0.33
C LEU A 110 14.82 -4.62 0.04
N ARG A 111 15.88 -4.25 0.79
CA ARG A 111 17.19 -4.90 0.66
C ARG A 111 17.14 -6.38 1.02
N PHE A 112 16.45 -6.73 2.09
CA PHE A 112 16.25 -8.12 2.50
C PHE A 112 15.54 -8.91 1.40
N ALA A 113 14.40 -8.42 0.92
CA ALA A 113 13.61 -9.09 -0.11
C ALA A 113 14.41 -9.30 -1.41
N ASN A 114 15.12 -8.27 -1.87
CA ASN A 114 15.96 -8.36 -3.07
C ASN A 114 17.13 -9.35 -2.90
N ARG A 115 17.79 -9.33 -1.73
CA ARG A 115 18.89 -10.26 -1.42
C ARG A 115 18.42 -11.73 -1.45
N PHE A 116 17.26 -12.02 -0.90
CA PHE A 116 16.70 -13.37 -0.82
C PHE A 116 15.80 -13.73 -2.00
N ARG A 117 15.68 -12.83 -3.00
CA ARG A 117 14.85 -13.00 -4.20
C ARG A 117 13.38 -13.29 -3.86
N ILE A 118 12.85 -12.60 -2.85
CA ILE A 118 11.44 -12.62 -2.48
C ILE A 118 10.71 -11.66 -3.41
N LYS A 119 9.60 -12.08 -3.99
CA LYS A 119 8.83 -11.27 -4.93
C LYS A 119 8.15 -10.10 -4.25
N ILE A 120 8.24 -8.91 -4.87
CA ILE A 120 7.68 -7.66 -4.34
C ILE A 120 6.64 -7.11 -5.30
N ILE A 121 5.44 -6.85 -4.77
CA ILE A 121 4.42 -6.00 -5.39
C ILE A 121 4.49 -4.65 -4.69
N GLY A 122 4.98 -3.62 -5.38
CA GLY A 122 5.08 -2.27 -4.84
C GLY A 122 3.91 -1.39 -5.27
N ILE A 123 3.27 -0.72 -4.32
CA ILE A 123 2.12 0.17 -4.56
C ILE A 123 2.50 1.58 -4.11
N ALA A 124 2.60 2.53 -5.06
CA ALA A 124 2.98 3.91 -4.76
C ALA A 124 2.44 4.92 -5.78
N SER A 125 2.39 6.20 -5.39
CA SER A 125 2.02 7.30 -6.29
C SER A 125 3.22 7.87 -7.07
N ASN A 126 4.44 7.59 -6.67
CA ASN A 126 5.66 8.06 -7.33
C ASN A 126 6.33 6.93 -8.14
N LYS A 127 6.26 7.02 -9.46
CA LYS A 127 6.83 6.05 -10.41
C LYS A 127 8.35 5.89 -10.29
N LYS A 128 9.05 6.92 -9.81
CA LYS A 128 10.52 6.95 -9.70
C LYS A 128 11.01 6.66 -8.28
N SER A 129 10.13 6.17 -7.41
CA SER A 129 10.47 5.87 -6.02
C SER A 129 11.33 4.62 -5.86
N ILE A 130 12.03 4.54 -4.74
CA ILE A 130 12.85 3.37 -4.39
C ILE A 130 11.98 2.11 -4.35
N LEU A 131 10.77 2.18 -3.76
CA LEU A 131 9.83 1.06 -3.70
C LEU A 131 9.51 0.54 -5.11
N ILE A 132 9.06 1.42 -6.02
CA ILE A 132 8.67 1.02 -7.37
C ILE A 132 9.87 0.46 -8.15
N ASN A 133 11.06 1.05 -7.99
CA ASN A 133 12.26 0.56 -8.67
C ASN A 133 12.74 -0.80 -8.14
N SER A 134 12.47 -1.09 -6.88
CA SER A 134 12.85 -2.36 -6.22
C SER A 134 11.81 -3.47 -6.37
N SER A 135 10.65 -3.19 -6.99
CA SER A 135 9.54 -4.14 -7.09
C SER A 135 9.54 -4.91 -8.39
N ASP A 136 9.14 -6.21 -8.32
CA ASP A 136 8.90 -7.06 -9.49
C ASP A 136 7.63 -6.62 -10.21
N VAL A 137 6.54 -6.39 -9.46
CA VAL A 137 5.28 -5.85 -9.99
C VAL A 137 5.05 -4.45 -9.44
N LYS A 138 4.71 -3.51 -10.32
CA LYS A 138 4.68 -2.08 -10.05
C LYS A 138 3.27 -1.53 -10.21
N ILE A 139 2.55 -1.38 -9.11
CA ILE A 139 1.23 -0.76 -9.10
C ILE A 139 1.39 0.72 -8.80
N HIS A 140 1.22 1.51 -9.84
CA HIS A 140 1.27 2.96 -9.74
C HIS A 140 -0.13 3.57 -9.78
N TYR A 141 -0.42 4.45 -8.84
CA TYR A 141 -1.63 5.27 -8.85
C TYR A 141 -1.29 6.77 -8.96
N PRO A 142 -2.20 7.60 -9.49
CA PRO A 142 -1.93 9.02 -9.69
C PRO A 142 -1.78 9.75 -8.36
N LYS A 143 -1.05 10.86 -8.35
CA LYS A 143 -1.04 11.76 -7.20
C LYS A 143 -2.48 12.24 -6.93
N LEU A 144 -2.91 12.10 -5.69
CA LEU A 144 -4.28 12.40 -5.26
C LEU A 144 -4.30 13.72 -4.48
N LYS A 145 -5.45 14.40 -4.55
CA LYS A 145 -5.74 15.53 -3.70
C LYS A 145 -6.32 15.01 -2.37
N GLU A 146 -5.71 15.41 -1.27
CA GLU A 146 -6.29 15.12 0.04
C GLU A 146 -7.54 15.96 0.29
N SER A 147 -8.48 15.43 1.05
CA SER A 147 -9.71 16.17 1.41
C SER A 147 -9.50 17.13 2.59
N ASP A 148 -8.34 17.06 3.23
CA ASP A 148 -7.89 18.05 4.20
C ASP A 148 -7.67 19.40 3.52
N PRO A 149 -8.13 20.54 4.13
CA PRO A 149 -8.02 21.86 3.54
C PRO A 149 -6.60 22.28 3.16
N ASN A 150 -5.60 21.81 3.91
CA ASN A 150 -4.19 22.12 3.68
C ASN A 150 -3.47 21.08 2.79
N ASN A 151 -4.18 20.05 2.35
CA ASN A 151 -3.64 18.93 1.55
C ASN A 151 -2.42 18.24 2.23
N LEU A 152 -2.42 18.17 3.56
CA LEU A 152 -1.32 17.64 4.38
C LEU A 152 -1.69 16.30 5.03
N VAL A 153 -2.93 16.17 5.51
CA VAL A 153 -3.37 14.98 6.26
C VAL A 153 -3.81 13.90 5.28
N PRO A 154 -3.20 12.69 5.31
CA PRO A 154 -3.64 11.56 4.49
C PRO A 154 -5.08 11.18 4.83
N THR A 155 -5.99 11.52 3.92
CA THR A 155 -7.43 11.23 3.97
C THR A 155 -7.82 10.44 2.75
N THR A 156 -7.82 11.09 1.60
CA THR A 156 -8.18 10.52 0.31
C THR A 156 -7.19 9.43 -0.14
N SER A 157 -5.89 9.68 0.01
CA SER A 157 -4.85 8.69 -0.35
C SER A 157 -4.99 7.40 0.45
N THR A 158 -5.36 7.49 1.73
CA THR A 158 -5.60 6.33 2.58
C THR A 158 -6.83 5.53 2.11
N SER A 159 -7.93 6.23 1.81
CA SER A 159 -9.15 5.59 1.29
C SER A 159 -8.95 4.98 -0.10
N PHE A 160 -8.08 5.58 -0.91
CA PHE A 160 -7.80 5.11 -2.28
C PHE A 160 -7.03 3.78 -2.32
N VAL A 161 -6.07 3.58 -1.41
CA VAL A 161 -5.26 2.35 -1.36
C VAL A 161 -5.93 1.23 -0.56
N MET A 162 -7.00 1.53 0.18
CA MET A 162 -7.82 0.54 0.88
C MET A 162 -8.76 -0.19 -0.05
#